data_0e422e7ceee8f6b2c3a37ca6e8cd6b46
#
_entry.id   0e422e7ceee8f6b2c3a37ca6e8cd6b46
#
_cell.length_a   1.000
_cell.length_b   1.000
_cell.length_c   1.000
_cell.angle_alpha   90.00
_cell.angle_beta   90.00
_cell.angle_gamma   90.00
#
_symmetry.space_group_name_H-M   'P 1'
#
loop_
_entity.id
_entity.type
_entity.pdbx_description
1 polymer ?
#
loop_
_entity_poly.entity_id
_entity_poly.type
_entity_poly.pdbx_seq_one_letter_code
_entity_poly.pdbx_strand_id
1 'polypeptide(L)'
;MTEISLVPLADSDREQFIRDNQDAFNFSALEEFGLRDEHLEEDGEIISRDTIVRSIDEGAAYRIMQDGTAVGGLVIRTKYDSGDLELLFVSPAAHSKGIGYAAWCAVEEMHPEVTVWETFTPYFEKRNIHFYVNRCGFSIVEFYSEHHRAPHDEEREMHEMFRFEKRLPSTPSAVREQIKRITYYEELMQRAELLLSEGSSPTLTKLAEELASYYGSDAWKRDLAADEAGLLPDELRRGVLSEDGLYDLLAETDSLND
;
A
#
# COMPACT_ATOMS: atom_id res chain seq x y z
N MET A 1 8.02 -23.20 -15.41
CA MET A 1 8.22 -21.82 -14.90
C MET A 1 8.72 -21.98 -13.49
N THR A 2 9.78 -21.31 -13.12
CA THR A 2 10.33 -21.36 -11.76
C THR A 2 9.34 -20.65 -10.82
N GLU A 3 8.90 -21.32 -9.80
CA GLU A 3 7.89 -20.81 -8.87
C GLU A 3 8.54 -19.75 -7.96
N ILE A 4 7.99 -18.54 -7.98
CA ILE A 4 8.38 -17.45 -7.09
C ILE A 4 7.33 -17.35 -5.99
N SER A 5 7.77 -17.26 -4.74
CA SER A 5 6.90 -17.01 -3.60
C SER A 5 7.43 -15.88 -2.72
N LEU A 6 6.51 -15.17 -2.06
CA LEU A 6 6.82 -14.15 -1.08
C LEU A 6 6.64 -14.71 0.33
N VAL A 7 7.69 -14.64 1.15
CA VAL A 7 7.68 -15.12 2.52
C VAL A 7 7.93 -13.93 3.45
N PRO A 8 7.09 -13.69 4.47
CA PRO A 8 7.32 -12.62 5.43
C PRO A 8 8.74 -12.66 6.00
N LEU A 9 9.37 -11.50 6.12
CA LEU A 9 10.72 -11.39 6.66
C LEU A 9 10.75 -11.80 8.14
N ALA A 10 11.55 -12.79 8.47
CA ALA A 10 11.78 -13.18 9.87
C ALA A 10 12.79 -12.23 10.54
N ASP A 11 12.61 -11.97 11.85
CA ASP A 11 13.54 -11.13 12.61
C ASP A 11 14.99 -11.62 12.54
N SER A 12 15.17 -12.95 12.56
CA SER A 12 16.49 -13.58 12.44
C SER A 12 17.17 -13.36 11.09
N ASP A 13 16.42 -12.98 10.05
CA ASP A 13 16.93 -12.77 8.69
C ASP A 13 17.06 -11.28 8.33
N ARG A 14 16.64 -10.39 9.22
CA ARG A 14 16.62 -8.93 9.00
C ARG A 14 17.99 -8.37 8.61
N GLU A 15 19.03 -8.76 9.33
CA GLU A 15 20.40 -8.28 9.05
C GLU A 15 20.92 -8.75 7.69
N GLN A 16 20.55 -9.96 7.29
CA GLN A 16 20.92 -10.46 5.96
C GLN A 16 20.12 -9.76 4.87
N PHE A 17 18.84 -9.47 5.11
CA PHE A 17 18.01 -8.70 4.17
C PHE A 17 18.61 -7.32 3.88
N ILE A 18 19.07 -6.61 4.93
CA ILE A 18 19.69 -5.29 4.79
C ILE A 18 20.95 -5.37 3.92
N ARG A 19 21.85 -6.33 4.22
CA ARG A 19 23.08 -6.53 3.42
C ARG A 19 22.77 -6.88 1.97
N ASP A 20 21.85 -7.81 1.73
CA ASP A 20 21.45 -8.24 0.38
C ASP A 20 20.86 -7.07 -0.42
N ASN A 21 20.12 -6.17 0.25
CA ASN A 21 19.58 -4.97 -0.38
C ASN A 21 20.68 -4.01 -0.80
N GLN A 22 21.60 -3.66 0.12
CA GLN A 22 22.76 -2.78 -0.17
C GLN A 22 23.61 -3.36 -1.30
N ASP A 23 23.95 -4.64 -1.24
CA ASP A 23 24.73 -5.33 -2.28
C ASP A 23 24.03 -5.28 -3.65
N ALA A 24 22.71 -5.45 -3.70
CA ALA A 24 21.96 -5.40 -4.96
C ALA A 24 21.91 -3.98 -5.56
N PHE A 25 21.73 -2.96 -4.73
CA PHE A 25 21.70 -1.57 -5.16
C PHE A 25 23.08 -1.10 -5.63
N ASN A 26 24.13 -1.39 -4.87
CA ASN A 26 25.50 -1.07 -5.23
C ASN A 26 25.93 -1.74 -6.54
N PHE A 27 25.56 -3.03 -6.71
CA PHE A 27 25.86 -3.74 -7.95
C PHE A 27 25.17 -3.12 -9.15
N SER A 28 23.90 -2.72 -9.02
CA SER A 28 23.14 -2.11 -10.09
C SER A 28 23.72 -0.74 -10.47
N ALA A 29 24.08 0.07 -9.47
CA ALA A 29 24.71 1.36 -9.69
C ALA A 29 26.09 1.25 -10.38
N LEU A 30 26.89 0.27 -9.95
CA LEU A 30 28.21 0.03 -10.56
C LEU A 30 28.11 -0.38 -12.03
N GLU A 31 27.15 -1.23 -12.39
CA GLU A 31 26.93 -1.66 -13.77
C GLU A 31 26.43 -0.52 -14.66
N GLU A 32 25.58 0.35 -14.16
CA GLU A 32 24.86 1.32 -15.00
C GLU A 32 25.64 2.62 -15.22
N PHE A 33 26.34 3.13 -14.23
CA PHE A 33 27.02 4.45 -14.31
C PHE A 33 28.31 4.56 -13.50
N GLY A 34 28.78 3.49 -12.87
CA GLY A 34 29.87 3.53 -11.91
C GLY A 34 29.44 4.22 -10.60
N LEU A 35 30.04 3.80 -9.49
CA LEU A 35 29.77 4.46 -8.21
C LEU A 35 30.32 5.89 -8.25
N ARG A 36 29.43 6.88 -8.07
CA ARG A 36 29.79 8.30 -7.92
C ARG A 36 29.39 8.74 -6.52
N ASP A 37 30.26 9.52 -5.88
CA ASP A 37 30.04 9.98 -4.50
C ASP A 37 28.73 10.76 -4.33
N GLU A 38 28.30 11.47 -5.37
CA GLU A 38 27.05 12.25 -5.39
C GLU A 38 25.75 11.42 -5.39
N HIS A 39 25.85 10.09 -5.53
CA HIS A 39 24.70 9.17 -5.55
C HIS A 39 24.62 8.28 -4.31
N LEU A 40 25.48 8.46 -3.34
CA LEU A 40 25.53 7.67 -2.13
C LEU A 40 24.69 8.32 -1.02
N GLU A 41 23.84 7.54 -0.37
CA GLU A 41 23.14 7.95 0.86
C GLU A 41 24.02 7.78 2.11
N GLU A 42 24.97 6.86 2.06
CA GLU A 42 25.90 6.54 3.14
C GLU A 42 27.29 6.26 2.54
N ASP A 43 28.37 6.37 3.31
CA ASP A 43 29.73 6.14 2.82
C ASP A 43 29.89 4.73 2.20
N GLY A 44 30.03 4.68 0.89
CA GLY A 44 30.14 3.45 0.10
C GLY A 44 28.81 2.77 -0.27
N GLU A 45 27.66 3.30 0.13
CA GLU A 45 26.36 2.69 -0.07
C GLU A 45 25.38 3.59 -0.84
N ILE A 46 24.78 3.07 -1.89
CA ILE A 46 23.75 3.78 -2.67
C ILE A 46 22.50 4.02 -1.82
N ILE A 47 22.14 3.06 -0.97
CA ILE A 47 21.04 3.17 -0.02
C ILE A 47 21.55 2.95 1.39
N SER A 48 21.21 3.86 2.29
CA SER A 48 21.68 3.77 3.67
C SER A 48 21.00 2.65 4.43
N ARG A 49 21.74 2.11 5.42
CA ARG A 49 21.15 1.14 6.37
C ARG A 49 19.90 1.70 7.03
N ASP A 50 19.91 2.97 7.44
CA ASP A 50 18.81 3.62 8.15
C ASP A 50 17.55 3.72 7.27
N THR A 51 17.70 3.99 5.97
CA THR A 51 16.59 3.97 5.01
C THR A 51 15.94 2.59 4.93
N ILE A 52 16.74 1.52 4.81
CA ILE A 52 16.22 0.15 4.75
C ILE A 52 15.55 -0.25 6.06
N VAL A 53 16.16 0.04 7.20
CA VAL A 53 15.63 -0.26 8.54
C VAL A 53 14.27 0.41 8.73
N ARG A 54 14.16 1.70 8.41
CA ARG A 54 12.90 2.45 8.48
C ARG A 54 11.83 1.83 7.60
N SER A 55 12.15 1.51 6.34
CA SER A 55 11.20 0.86 5.43
C SER A 55 10.68 -0.47 5.99
N ILE A 56 11.57 -1.30 6.58
CA ILE A 56 11.17 -2.57 7.23
C ILE A 56 10.28 -2.32 8.45
N ASP A 57 10.57 -1.30 9.26
CA ASP A 57 9.84 -1.01 10.51
C ASP A 57 8.46 -0.41 10.25
N GLU A 58 8.32 0.34 9.16
CA GLU A 58 7.08 1.02 8.79
C GLU A 58 6.22 0.22 7.80
N GLY A 59 6.78 -0.82 7.16
CA GLY A 59 6.15 -1.59 6.11
C GLY A 59 6.05 -3.09 6.38
N ALA A 60 5.51 -3.80 5.41
CA ALA A 60 5.51 -5.26 5.36
C ALA A 60 6.67 -5.74 4.47
N ALA A 61 7.67 -6.35 5.08
CA ALA A 61 8.86 -6.85 4.39
C ALA A 61 8.73 -8.34 4.04
N TYR A 62 9.17 -8.70 2.84
CA TYR A 62 9.11 -10.07 2.33
C TYR A 62 10.43 -10.48 1.67
N ARG A 63 10.84 -11.73 1.87
CA ARG A 63 11.82 -12.41 1.04
C ARG A 63 11.18 -12.89 -0.26
N ILE A 64 11.87 -12.67 -1.36
CA ILE A 64 11.55 -13.30 -2.64
C ILE A 64 12.26 -14.65 -2.68
N MET A 65 11.49 -15.71 -2.70
CA MET A 65 12.00 -17.09 -2.71
C MET A 65 11.86 -17.69 -4.11
N GLN A 66 12.90 -18.40 -4.54
CA GLN A 66 12.93 -19.21 -5.75
C GLN A 66 13.42 -20.59 -5.40
N ASP A 67 12.64 -21.64 -5.62
CA ASP A 67 12.99 -23.02 -5.29
C ASP A 67 13.55 -23.20 -3.87
N GLY A 68 12.93 -22.50 -2.91
CA GLY A 68 13.33 -22.54 -1.49
C GLY A 68 14.58 -21.73 -1.13
N THR A 69 15.15 -20.98 -2.08
CA THR A 69 16.30 -20.10 -1.88
C THR A 69 15.88 -18.63 -1.92
N ALA A 70 16.36 -17.82 -0.98
CA ALA A 70 16.15 -16.36 -1.03
C ALA A 70 16.98 -15.77 -2.17
N VAL A 71 16.29 -15.09 -3.09
CA VAL A 71 16.88 -14.47 -4.29
C VAL A 71 16.66 -12.97 -4.36
N GLY A 72 16.04 -12.39 -3.32
CA GLY A 72 15.77 -10.96 -3.22
C GLY A 72 14.85 -10.64 -2.07
N GLY A 73 14.32 -9.43 -2.10
CA GLY A 73 13.34 -8.97 -1.12
C GLY A 73 12.58 -7.76 -1.60
N LEU A 74 11.49 -7.47 -0.91
CA LEU A 74 10.71 -6.27 -1.14
C LEU A 74 10.09 -5.79 0.18
N VAL A 75 9.75 -4.51 0.22
CA VAL A 75 8.97 -3.89 1.29
C VAL A 75 7.85 -3.08 0.66
N ILE A 76 6.64 -3.26 1.18
CA ILE A 76 5.45 -2.51 0.79
C ILE A 76 4.79 -1.88 2.00
N ARG A 77 4.07 -0.79 1.78
CA ARG A 77 3.08 -0.26 2.71
C ARG A 77 1.74 -0.25 2.02
N THR A 78 0.70 -0.66 2.73
CA THR A 78 -0.68 -0.60 2.21
C THR A 78 -1.54 0.20 3.17
N LYS A 79 -2.38 1.05 2.61
CA LYS A 79 -3.35 1.83 3.36
C LYS A 79 -4.61 1.97 2.54
N TYR A 80 -5.68 1.33 3.00
CA TYR A 80 -6.95 1.25 2.28
C TYR A 80 -6.79 0.61 0.89
N ASP A 81 -7.08 1.37 -0.17
CA ASP A 81 -6.97 0.97 -1.57
C ASP A 81 -5.66 1.45 -2.23
N SER A 82 -4.77 2.05 -1.45
CA SER A 82 -3.47 2.54 -1.90
C SER A 82 -2.33 1.71 -1.34
N GLY A 83 -1.26 1.58 -2.09
CA GLY A 83 -0.04 0.88 -1.67
C GLY A 83 1.21 1.55 -2.20
N ASP A 84 2.27 1.53 -1.39
CA ASP A 84 3.60 1.99 -1.73
C ASP A 84 4.54 0.79 -1.88
N LEU A 85 5.25 0.70 -2.99
CA LEU A 85 6.40 -0.17 -3.13
C LEU A 85 7.64 0.59 -2.68
N GLU A 86 8.05 0.37 -1.44
CA GLU A 86 9.17 1.06 -0.80
C GLU A 86 10.52 0.56 -1.30
N LEU A 87 10.68 -0.75 -1.31
CA LEU A 87 11.91 -1.42 -1.74
C LEU A 87 11.57 -2.65 -2.59
N LEU A 88 12.37 -2.86 -3.64
CA LEU A 88 12.37 -4.11 -4.42
C LEU A 88 13.79 -4.36 -4.92
N PHE A 89 14.36 -5.47 -4.55
CA PHE A 89 15.68 -5.88 -5.00
C PHE A 89 15.74 -7.37 -5.34
N VAL A 90 16.60 -7.71 -6.27
CA VAL A 90 16.92 -9.08 -6.66
C VAL A 90 18.43 -9.25 -6.56
N SER A 91 18.88 -10.35 -5.97
CA SER A 91 20.32 -10.67 -5.88
C SER A 91 20.98 -10.60 -7.26
N PRO A 92 22.20 -10.02 -7.36
CA PRO A 92 22.93 -9.93 -8.63
C PRO A 92 23.05 -11.27 -9.37
N ALA A 93 23.25 -12.35 -8.66
CA ALA A 93 23.33 -13.72 -9.23
C ALA A 93 22.02 -14.22 -9.85
N ALA A 94 20.89 -13.59 -9.52
CA ALA A 94 19.55 -13.95 -9.96
C ALA A 94 18.95 -12.94 -10.97
N HIS A 95 19.72 -11.92 -11.38
CA HIS A 95 19.28 -10.92 -12.36
C HIS A 95 18.86 -11.51 -13.71
N SER A 96 18.04 -10.77 -14.45
CA SER A 96 17.61 -11.07 -15.82
C SER A 96 16.72 -12.32 -16.02
N LYS A 97 16.21 -12.90 -14.94
CA LYS A 97 15.33 -14.07 -14.96
C LYS A 97 13.83 -13.73 -14.79
N GLY A 98 13.48 -12.44 -14.80
CA GLY A 98 12.09 -12.01 -14.63
C GLY A 98 11.58 -12.10 -13.18
N ILE A 99 12.46 -12.38 -12.21
CA ILE A 99 12.12 -12.56 -10.78
C ILE A 99 11.44 -11.31 -10.18
N GLY A 100 12.01 -10.12 -10.43
CA GLY A 100 11.42 -8.88 -9.92
C GLY A 100 9.99 -8.66 -10.42
N TYR A 101 9.73 -8.94 -11.70
CA TYR A 101 8.39 -8.85 -12.27
C TYR A 101 7.43 -9.89 -11.68
N ALA A 102 7.88 -11.13 -11.51
CA ALA A 102 7.07 -12.18 -10.91
C ALA A 102 6.75 -11.86 -9.43
N ALA A 103 7.73 -11.31 -8.69
CA ALA A 103 7.51 -10.85 -7.32
C ALA A 103 6.50 -9.70 -7.26
N TRP A 104 6.58 -8.74 -8.19
CA TRP A 104 5.60 -7.67 -8.30
C TRP A 104 4.19 -8.20 -8.59
N CYS A 105 4.03 -9.12 -9.54
CA CYS A 105 2.73 -9.75 -9.78
C CYS A 105 2.18 -10.47 -8.53
N ALA A 106 3.03 -11.14 -7.77
CA ALA A 106 2.63 -11.78 -6.52
C ALA A 106 2.16 -10.75 -5.45
N VAL A 107 2.75 -9.56 -5.42
CA VAL A 107 2.26 -8.45 -4.56
C VAL A 107 0.86 -8.03 -4.96
N GLU A 108 0.61 -7.81 -6.27
CA GLU A 108 -0.71 -7.44 -6.77
C GLU A 108 -1.77 -8.52 -6.48
N GLU A 109 -1.39 -9.80 -6.59
CA GLU A 109 -2.27 -10.93 -6.25
C GLU A 109 -2.55 -11.05 -4.74
N MET A 110 -1.57 -10.71 -3.89
CA MET A 110 -1.72 -10.69 -2.43
C MET A 110 -2.61 -9.55 -1.94
N HIS A 111 -2.65 -8.43 -2.66
CA HIS A 111 -3.34 -7.21 -2.27
C HIS A 111 -4.36 -6.77 -3.32
N PRO A 112 -5.39 -7.61 -3.61
CA PRO A 112 -6.41 -7.29 -4.62
C PRO A 112 -7.27 -6.08 -4.25
N GLU A 113 -7.25 -5.65 -2.99
CA GLU A 113 -7.91 -4.45 -2.50
C GLU A 113 -7.20 -3.16 -2.90
N VAL A 114 -5.90 -3.23 -3.20
CA VAL A 114 -5.11 -2.06 -3.59
C VAL A 114 -5.33 -1.78 -5.07
N THR A 115 -5.85 -0.60 -5.36
CA THR A 115 -6.14 -0.16 -6.73
C THR A 115 -5.14 0.87 -7.24
N VAL A 116 -4.41 1.52 -6.34
CA VAL A 116 -3.37 2.50 -6.68
C VAL A 116 -2.08 2.10 -5.99
N TRP A 117 -1.05 1.84 -6.79
CA TRP A 117 0.30 1.59 -6.31
C TRP A 117 1.22 2.74 -6.68
N GLU A 118 2.06 3.16 -5.73
CA GLU A 118 3.09 4.17 -5.95
C GLU A 118 4.49 3.60 -5.69
N THR A 119 5.49 4.18 -6.33
CA THR A 119 6.91 3.96 -6.04
C THR A 119 7.73 5.15 -6.49
N PHE A 120 8.94 5.27 -5.95
CA PHE A 120 9.86 6.35 -6.25
C PHE A 120 11.20 5.78 -6.75
N THR A 121 11.83 6.49 -7.67
CA THR A 121 13.15 6.10 -8.19
C THR A 121 13.93 7.34 -8.59
N PRO A 122 15.23 7.43 -8.27
CA PRO A 122 16.08 8.47 -8.78
C PRO A 122 16.04 8.56 -10.31
N TYR A 123 16.05 9.78 -10.85
CA TYR A 123 15.89 10.00 -12.30
C TYR A 123 16.98 9.34 -13.15
N PHE A 124 18.15 9.10 -12.58
CA PHE A 124 19.29 8.48 -13.25
C PHE A 124 19.22 6.95 -13.32
N GLU A 125 18.35 6.32 -12.54
CA GLU A 125 18.15 4.87 -12.48
C GLU A 125 17.33 4.34 -13.67
N LYS A 126 17.92 4.38 -14.87
CA LYS A 126 17.23 4.03 -16.13
C LYS A 126 16.69 2.62 -16.16
N ARG A 127 17.39 1.67 -15.51
CA ARG A 127 16.97 0.28 -15.39
C ARG A 127 15.68 0.14 -14.59
N ASN A 128 15.60 0.84 -13.46
CA ASN A 128 14.41 0.87 -12.61
C ASN A 128 13.25 1.58 -13.33
N ILE A 129 13.51 2.69 -14.00
CA ILE A 129 12.52 3.40 -14.82
C ILE A 129 11.95 2.45 -15.89
N HIS A 130 12.83 1.75 -16.65
CA HIS A 130 12.41 0.77 -17.64
C HIS A 130 11.59 -0.37 -17.02
N PHE A 131 12.00 -0.86 -15.85
CA PHE A 131 11.31 -1.93 -15.13
C PHE A 131 9.90 -1.50 -14.73
N TYR A 132 9.76 -0.37 -14.05
CA TYR A 132 8.46 0.11 -13.59
C TYR A 132 7.53 0.45 -14.76
N VAL A 133 8.00 1.22 -15.74
CA VAL A 133 7.16 1.67 -16.86
C VAL A 133 6.85 0.53 -17.82
N ASN A 134 7.88 -0.15 -18.33
CA ASN A 134 7.70 -1.06 -19.46
C ASN A 134 7.39 -2.51 -19.06
N ARG A 135 7.68 -2.89 -17.80
CA ARG A 135 7.42 -4.25 -17.32
C ARG A 135 6.27 -4.32 -16.36
N CYS A 136 6.21 -3.42 -15.37
CA CYS A 136 5.21 -3.44 -14.31
C CYS A 136 3.95 -2.60 -14.65
N GLY A 137 4.02 -1.72 -15.65
CA GLY A 137 2.87 -0.94 -16.10
C GLY A 137 2.60 0.31 -15.27
N PHE A 138 3.59 0.81 -14.57
CA PHE A 138 3.51 2.11 -13.91
C PHE A 138 3.63 3.25 -14.92
N SER A 139 3.12 4.41 -14.56
CA SER A 139 3.30 5.67 -15.29
C SER A 139 4.10 6.65 -14.43
N ILE A 140 4.99 7.43 -15.05
CA ILE A 140 5.62 8.56 -14.36
C ILE A 140 4.56 9.66 -14.25
N VAL A 141 4.28 10.09 -13.02
CA VAL A 141 3.23 11.09 -12.74
C VAL A 141 3.78 12.38 -12.19
N GLU A 142 5.02 12.36 -11.64
CA GLU A 142 5.64 13.54 -11.05
C GLU A 142 7.16 13.45 -11.08
N PHE A 143 7.81 14.61 -11.16
CA PHE A 143 9.26 14.74 -11.03
C PHE A 143 9.58 15.74 -9.93
N TYR A 144 10.28 15.27 -8.91
CA TYR A 144 10.77 16.10 -7.82
C TYR A 144 12.18 16.58 -8.07
N SER A 145 12.43 17.83 -7.71
CA SER A 145 13.72 18.51 -7.87
C SER A 145 13.84 19.65 -6.86
N GLU A 146 14.95 20.38 -6.87
CA GLU A 146 15.11 21.58 -6.01
C GLU A 146 13.98 22.60 -6.17
N HIS A 147 13.36 22.67 -7.35
CA HIS A 147 12.30 23.63 -7.65
C HIS A 147 10.90 23.08 -7.37
N HIS A 148 10.77 21.78 -7.17
CA HIS A 148 9.52 21.09 -6.88
C HIS A 148 9.79 19.94 -5.90
N ARG A 149 9.70 20.22 -4.61
CA ARG A 149 10.04 19.26 -3.56
C ARG A 149 8.89 18.31 -3.25
N ALA A 150 9.22 17.06 -2.88
CA ALA A 150 8.24 16.11 -2.41
C ALA A 150 7.61 16.60 -1.09
N PRO A 151 6.30 16.38 -0.87
CA PRO A 151 5.67 16.60 0.42
C PRO A 151 6.41 15.76 1.48
N HIS A 152 6.80 16.36 2.60
CA HIS A 152 7.52 15.72 3.72
C HIS A 152 9.03 15.48 3.55
N ASP A 153 9.67 16.09 2.56
CA ASP A 153 11.11 15.95 2.30
C ASP A 153 11.92 17.14 2.86
N GLU A 154 11.61 17.56 4.10
CA GLU A 154 12.29 18.72 4.71
C GLU A 154 13.71 18.40 5.19
N GLU A 155 14.11 17.13 5.31
CA GLU A 155 15.38 16.72 5.94
C GLU A 155 16.31 15.85 5.06
N ARG A 156 15.95 15.54 3.83
CA ARG A 156 16.78 14.70 2.95
C ARG A 156 17.62 15.54 1.98
N GLU A 157 18.87 15.17 1.78
CA GLU A 157 19.63 15.60 0.61
C GLU A 157 18.86 15.21 -0.65
N MET A 158 18.43 16.23 -1.40
CA MET A 158 17.48 16.03 -2.49
C MET A 158 18.15 15.39 -3.68
N HIS A 159 17.85 14.12 -3.89
CA HIS A 159 18.02 13.51 -5.19
C HIS A 159 16.81 13.83 -6.07
N GLU A 160 17.05 14.15 -7.34
CA GLU A 160 15.99 14.28 -8.31
C GLU A 160 15.31 12.91 -8.48
N MET A 161 13.97 12.85 -8.24
CA MET A 161 13.21 11.62 -8.15
C MET A 161 12.01 11.66 -9.08
N PHE A 162 11.70 10.54 -9.70
CA PHE A 162 10.41 10.31 -10.31
C PHE A 162 9.46 9.61 -9.32
N ARG A 163 8.22 10.07 -9.26
CA ARG A 163 7.10 9.33 -8.69
C ARG A 163 6.37 8.58 -9.80
N PHE A 164 6.16 7.32 -9.56
CA PHE A 164 5.43 6.41 -10.43
C PHE A 164 4.11 6.03 -9.79
N GLU A 165 3.10 5.91 -10.61
CA GLU A 165 1.78 5.44 -10.18
C GLU A 165 1.29 4.35 -11.13
N LYS A 166 0.70 3.29 -10.56
CA LYS A 166 -0.02 2.26 -11.31
C LYS A 166 -1.44 2.16 -10.78
N ARG A 167 -2.42 2.40 -11.64
CA ARG A 167 -3.83 2.19 -11.33
C ARG A 167 -4.26 0.83 -11.84
N LEU A 168 -4.78 0.01 -10.94
CA LEU A 168 -5.38 -1.28 -11.24
C LEU A 168 -6.89 -1.10 -11.33
N PRO A 169 -7.56 -1.78 -12.29
CA PRO A 169 -9.00 -1.85 -12.23
C PRO A 169 -9.39 -2.54 -10.92
N SER A 170 -10.34 -1.96 -10.18
CA SER A 170 -10.91 -2.63 -9.03
C SER A 170 -11.43 -4.00 -9.49
N THR A 171 -10.97 -5.08 -8.84
CA THR A 171 -11.40 -6.42 -9.26
C THR A 171 -12.91 -6.55 -9.01
N PRO A 172 -13.67 -7.17 -9.92
CA PRO A 172 -15.10 -7.40 -9.70
C PRO A 172 -15.41 -8.12 -8.38
N SER A 173 -14.47 -8.89 -7.86
CA SER A 173 -14.58 -9.56 -6.56
C SER A 173 -14.44 -8.59 -5.39
N ALA A 174 -13.45 -7.70 -5.40
CA ALA A 174 -13.24 -6.70 -4.34
C ALA A 174 -14.43 -5.73 -4.26
N VAL A 175 -14.87 -5.20 -5.40
CA VAL A 175 -16.07 -4.34 -5.47
C VAL A 175 -17.30 -5.09 -4.99
N ARG A 176 -17.47 -6.36 -5.33
CA ARG A 176 -18.60 -7.16 -4.87
C ARG A 176 -18.61 -7.34 -3.35
N GLU A 177 -17.45 -7.56 -2.74
CA GLU A 177 -17.34 -7.66 -1.28
C GLU A 177 -17.57 -6.31 -0.60
N GLN A 178 -17.12 -5.20 -1.19
CA GLN A 178 -17.44 -3.86 -0.71
C GLN A 178 -18.95 -3.60 -0.77
N ILE A 179 -19.58 -3.86 -1.91
CA ILE A 179 -21.03 -3.70 -2.07
C ILE A 179 -21.81 -4.52 -1.02
N LYS A 180 -21.44 -5.78 -0.80
CA LYS A 180 -22.07 -6.60 0.23
C LYS A 180 -21.94 -6.02 1.63
N ARG A 181 -20.74 -5.56 1.97
CA ARG A 181 -20.46 -4.95 3.26
C ARG A 181 -21.23 -3.65 3.46
N ILE A 182 -21.18 -2.73 2.49
CA ILE A 182 -21.93 -1.48 2.53
C ILE A 182 -23.43 -1.78 2.66
N THR A 183 -23.98 -2.69 1.85
CA THR A 183 -25.40 -3.08 1.93
C THR A 183 -25.76 -3.60 3.32
N TYR A 184 -24.93 -4.45 3.90
CA TYR A 184 -25.16 -4.99 5.23
C TYR A 184 -25.23 -3.89 6.30
N TYR A 185 -24.25 -2.99 6.34
CA TYR A 185 -24.23 -1.91 7.32
C TYR A 185 -25.27 -0.83 7.04
N GLU A 186 -25.65 -0.61 5.80
CA GLU A 186 -26.79 0.24 5.44
C GLU A 186 -28.11 -0.30 6.00
N GLU A 187 -28.34 -1.61 5.90
CA GLU A 187 -29.51 -2.26 6.50
C GLU A 187 -29.50 -2.17 8.04
N LEU A 188 -28.31 -2.31 8.67
CA LEU A 188 -28.17 -2.12 10.10
C LEU A 188 -28.50 -0.67 10.51
N MET A 189 -27.98 0.32 9.78
CA MET A 189 -28.23 1.74 10.03
C MET A 189 -29.72 2.07 9.94
N GLN A 190 -30.39 1.66 8.87
CA GLN A 190 -31.82 1.87 8.70
C GLN A 190 -32.66 1.23 9.83
N ARG A 191 -32.24 0.05 10.29
CA ARG A 191 -32.89 -0.61 11.42
C ARG A 191 -32.65 0.12 12.74
N ALA A 192 -31.43 0.65 12.94
CA ALA A 192 -31.11 1.45 14.13
C ALA A 192 -31.92 2.76 14.14
N GLU A 193 -32.03 3.46 13.02
CA GLU A 193 -32.86 4.67 12.87
C GLU A 193 -34.32 4.41 13.22
N LEU A 194 -34.88 3.27 12.76
CA LEU A 194 -36.26 2.90 13.10
C LEU A 194 -36.42 2.69 14.61
N LEU A 195 -35.52 1.91 15.23
CA LEU A 195 -35.56 1.64 16.67
C LEU A 195 -35.31 2.89 17.51
N LEU A 196 -34.47 3.80 17.05
CA LEU A 196 -34.20 5.08 17.71
C LEU A 196 -35.49 5.90 17.85
N SER A 197 -36.34 5.89 16.83
CA SER A 197 -37.65 6.56 16.86
C SER A 197 -38.64 5.93 17.88
N GLU A 198 -38.44 4.66 18.26
CA GLU A 198 -39.24 3.93 19.24
C GLU A 198 -38.69 4.06 20.67
N GLY A 199 -37.46 4.55 20.84
CA GLY A 199 -36.76 4.75 22.10
C GLY A 199 -35.67 3.73 22.39
N SER A 200 -35.01 3.87 23.55
CA SER A 200 -33.88 3.01 23.95
C SER A 200 -34.28 1.54 24.07
N SER A 201 -33.46 0.65 23.51
CA SER A 201 -33.65 -0.79 23.62
C SER A 201 -32.30 -1.54 23.56
N PRO A 202 -32.16 -2.73 24.19
CA PRO A 202 -30.93 -3.52 24.11
C PRO A 202 -30.56 -3.93 22.66
N THR A 203 -31.53 -3.95 21.77
CA THR A 203 -31.27 -4.23 20.34
C THR A 203 -30.66 -3.03 19.66
N LEU A 204 -31.16 -1.83 19.94
CA LEU A 204 -30.59 -0.58 19.41
C LEU A 204 -29.13 -0.41 19.87
N THR A 205 -28.85 -0.64 21.16
CA THR A 205 -27.49 -0.55 21.69
C THR A 205 -26.51 -1.47 20.95
N LYS A 206 -26.91 -2.74 20.71
CA LYS A 206 -26.06 -3.68 19.94
C LYS A 206 -25.83 -3.26 18.49
N LEU A 207 -26.85 -2.73 17.83
CA LEU A 207 -26.69 -2.23 16.46
C LEU A 207 -25.76 -1.03 16.42
N ALA A 208 -25.88 -0.13 17.38
CA ALA A 208 -25.00 1.04 17.50
C ALA A 208 -23.54 0.64 17.77
N GLU A 209 -23.30 -0.33 18.65
CA GLU A 209 -21.95 -0.87 18.90
C GLU A 209 -21.33 -1.47 17.61
N GLU A 210 -22.11 -2.20 16.83
CA GLU A 210 -21.64 -2.81 15.58
C GLU A 210 -21.37 -1.75 14.50
N LEU A 211 -22.25 -0.76 14.37
CA LEU A 211 -22.06 0.39 13.48
C LEU A 211 -20.85 1.23 13.88
N ALA A 212 -20.64 1.48 15.17
CA ALA A 212 -19.48 2.20 15.68
C ALA A 212 -18.17 1.45 15.40
N SER A 213 -18.18 0.11 15.53
CA SER A 213 -17.03 -0.73 15.18
C SER A 213 -16.70 -0.65 13.69
N TYR A 214 -17.69 -0.63 12.81
CA TYR A 214 -17.50 -0.44 11.38
C TYR A 214 -16.98 0.96 11.07
N TYR A 215 -17.60 2.01 11.60
CA TYR A 215 -17.21 3.41 11.40
C TYR A 215 -15.74 3.70 11.77
N GLY A 216 -15.26 3.08 12.87
CA GLY A 216 -13.87 3.18 13.29
C GLY A 216 -12.90 2.27 12.50
N SER A 217 -13.38 1.45 11.57
CA SER A 217 -12.57 0.42 10.89
C SER A 217 -11.90 0.95 9.61
N ASP A 218 -10.82 0.27 9.21
CA ASP A 218 -10.20 0.50 7.91
C ASP A 218 -11.09 0.03 6.74
N ALA A 219 -12.06 -0.85 7.00
CA ALA A 219 -13.02 -1.28 6.00
C ALA A 219 -13.94 -0.11 5.61
N TRP A 220 -14.48 0.62 6.60
CA TRP A 220 -15.33 1.79 6.34
C TRP A 220 -14.58 2.88 5.55
N LYS A 221 -13.32 3.14 5.91
CA LYS A 221 -12.49 4.14 5.19
C LYS A 221 -12.23 3.75 3.73
N ARG A 222 -12.02 2.45 3.47
CA ARG A 222 -11.90 1.96 2.08
C ARG A 222 -13.20 2.10 1.31
N ASP A 223 -14.33 1.86 1.96
CA ASP A 223 -15.64 1.94 1.34
C ASP A 223 -16.01 3.40 1.03
N LEU A 224 -15.70 4.33 1.94
CA LEU A 224 -15.84 5.77 1.72
C LEU A 224 -14.95 6.25 0.56
N ALA A 225 -13.68 5.86 0.55
CA ALA A 225 -12.76 6.22 -0.52
C ALA A 225 -13.22 5.69 -1.90
N ALA A 226 -13.81 4.50 -1.94
CA ALA A 226 -14.38 3.94 -3.17
C ALA A 226 -15.62 4.72 -3.64
N ASP A 227 -16.43 5.22 -2.71
CA ASP A 227 -17.57 6.10 -3.00
C ASP A 227 -17.11 7.45 -3.56
N GLU A 228 -16.20 8.12 -2.89
CA GLU A 228 -15.61 9.39 -3.33
C GLU A 228 -14.92 9.28 -4.71
N ALA A 229 -14.32 8.14 -4.99
CA ALA A 229 -13.70 7.86 -6.28
C ALA A 229 -14.71 7.47 -7.39
N GLY A 230 -16.01 7.37 -7.07
CA GLY A 230 -17.05 6.99 -8.03
C GLY A 230 -16.95 5.54 -8.53
N LEU A 231 -16.38 4.65 -7.73
CA LEU A 231 -16.16 3.24 -8.09
C LEU A 231 -17.34 2.34 -7.73
N LEU A 232 -18.29 2.85 -6.93
CA LEU A 232 -19.47 2.11 -6.51
C LEU A 232 -20.66 2.37 -7.44
N PRO A 233 -21.59 1.39 -7.61
CA PRO A 233 -22.78 1.58 -8.44
C PRO A 233 -23.65 2.75 -7.96
N ASP A 234 -24.22 3.54 -8.88
CA ASP A 234 -25.05 4.70 -8.56
C ASP A 234 -26.31 4.34 -7.75
N GLU A 235 -26.86 3.14 -7.99
CA GLU A 235 -28.06 2.61 -7.32
C GLU A 235 -27.79 2.08 -5.90
N LEU A 236 -26.54 1.94 -5.49
CA LEU A 236 -26.18 1.46 -4.16
C LEU A 236 -26.58 2.50 -3.10
N ARG A 237 -27.37 2.08 -2.12
CA ARG A 237 -27.62 2.91 -0.93
C ARG A 237 -26.35 2.95 -0.09
N ARG A 238 -25.97 4.16 0.35
CA ARG A 238 -24.70 4.42 1.01
C ARG A 238 -24.78 5.50 2.07
N GLY A 239 -25.95 5.62 2.72
CA GLY A 239 -26.14 6.51 3.86
C GLY A 239 -25.15 6.22 5.01
N VAL A 240 -24.81 4.93 5.19
CA VAL A 240 -23.82 4.49 6.17
C VAL A 240 -22.39 4.99 5.91
N LEU A 241 -22.10 5.50 4.71
CA LEU A 241 -20.82 6.15 4.37
C LEU A 241 -20.85 7.67 4.62
N SER A 242 -21.99 8.22 5.01
CA SER A 242 -22.08 9.63 5.44
C SER A 242 -21.46 9.77 6.82
N GLU A 243 -20.36 10.52 6.93
CA GLU A 243 -19.70 10.80 8.21
C GLU A 243 -20.67 11.44 9.21
N ASP A 244 -21.34 12.50 8.78
CA ASP A 244 -22.30 13.23 9.62
C ASP A 244 -23.51 12.35 10.00
N GLY A 245 -24.09 11.63 9.02
CA GLY A 245 -25.28 10.81 9.26
C GLY A 245 -25.03 9.66 10.23
N LEU A 246 -23.91 8.96 10.09
CA LEU A 246 -23.58 7.86 11.00
C LEU A 246 -23.14 8.36 12.37
N TYR A 247 -22.38 9.47 12.43
CA TYR A 247 -21.99 10.10 13.69
C TYR A 247 -23.21 10.57 14.49
N ASP A 248 -24.17 11.25 13.86
CA ASP A 248 -25.37 11.76 14.50
C ASP A 248 -26.21 10.62 15.07
N LEU A 249 -26.40 9.52 14.32
CA LEU A 249 -27.11 8.33 14.80
C LEU A 249 -26.47 7.73 16.05
N LEU A 250 -25.15 7.61 16.07
CA LEU A 250 -24.41 7.08 17.21
C LEU A 250 -24.50 7.99 18.43
N ALA A 251 -24.36 9.30 18.24
CA ALA A 251 -24.46 10.30 19.32
C ALA A 251 -25.88 10.35 19.91
N GLU A 252 -26.94 10.25 19.09
CA GLU A 252 -28.31 10.19 19.57
C GLU A 252 -28.59 8.91 20.37
N THR A 253 -28.02 7.77 19.92
CA THR A 253 -28.16 6.50 20.63
C THR A 253 -27.48 6.54 21.99
N ASP A 254 -26.29 7.13 22.09
CA ASP A 254 -25.57 7.28 23.37
C ASP A 254 -26.36 8.15 24.35
N SER A 255 -26.96 9.24 23.85
CA SER A 255 -27.76 10.15 24.69
C SER A 255 -29.05 9.55 25.23
N LEU A 256 -29.56 8.47 24.65
CA LEU A 256 -30.73 7.73 25.17
C LEU A 256 -30.37 6.69 26.24
N ASN A 257 -29.11 6.32 26.35
CA ASN A 257 -28.62 5.30 27.27
C ASN A 257 -28.04 5.91 28.57
N ASP A 258 -27.87 7.27 28.63
CA ASP A 258 -27.48 8.07 29.80
C ASP A 258 -28.73 8.51 30.59
#